data_9c80480fb9f747d1033d1ce507f8b7fe
#
_entry.id   9c80480fb9f747d1033d1ce507f8b7fe
#
_cell.length_a   1.000
_cell.length_b   1.000
_cell.length_c   1.000
_cell.angle_alpha   90.00
_cell.angle_beta   90.00
_cell.angle_gamma   90.00
#
_symmetry.space_group_name_H-M   'P 1'
#
loop_
_entity.id
_entity.type
_entity.pdbx_description
1 polymer ?
#
loop_
_entity_poly.entity_id
_entity_poly.type
_entity_poly.pdbx_seq_one_letter_code
_entity_poly.pdbx_strand_id
1 'polypeptide(L)'
;VPEARFSQLAAELSNCPTSTQGGDLGWIGPDDCAPELANELFHQKDSKWGMGVHPRLVHTRFGFHIIDVQGRRKGKQPPYEEVRDRVAAELAMHSRARALHQYMRLLAGQALVEGIELPSADSPLVQ
;
A
#
# COMPACT_ATOMS: atom_id res chain seq x y z
N VAL A 1 -9.44 25.90 -0.22
CA VAL A 1 -9.36 26.19 1.23
C VAL A 1 -7.94 26.70 1.49
N PRO A 2 -7.74 27.84 2.18
CA PRO A 2 -6.40 28.27 2.55
C PRO A 2 -5.69 27.19 3.34
N GLU A 3 -4.44 26.91 3.02
CA GLU A 3 -3.60 25.87 3.61
C GLU A 3 -3.60 25.94 5.17
N ALA A 4 -3.51 27.15 5.71
CA ALA A 4 -3.59 27.39 7.15
C ALA A 4 -4.89 26.90 7.80
N ARG A 5 -6.02 26.99 7.09
CA ARG A 5 -7.31 26.53 7.62
C ARG A 5 -7.43 25.00 7.60
N PHE A 6 -6.86 24.33 6.58
CA PHE A 6 -6.83 22.87 6.54
C PHE A 6 -6.04 22.32 7.74
N SER A 7 -4.84 22.87 7.97
CA SER A 7 -3.97 22.46 9.08
C SER A 7 -4.62 22.70 10.46
N GLN A 8 -5.34 23.81 10.63
CA GLN A 8 -6.09 24.08 11.88
C GLN A 8 -7.19 23.04 12.10
N LEU A 9 -8.00 22.77 11.07
CA LEU A 9 -9.08 21.77 11.15
C LEU A 9 -8.52 20.36 11.36
N ALA A 10 -7.39 20.03 10.75
CA ALA A 10 -6.74 18.76 10.97
C ALA A 10 -6.24 18.61 12.41
N ALA A 11 -5.69 19.67 13.01
CA ALA A 11 -5.26 19.66 14.40
C ALA A 11 -6.44 19.51 15.38
N GLU A 12 -7.59 20.08 15.06
CA GLU A 12 -8.78 20.06 15.93
C GLU A 12 -9.62 18.80 15.79
N LEU A 13 -9.76 18.26 14.57
CA LEU A 13 -10.77 17.26 14.24
C LEU A 13 -10.19 15.91 13.83
N SER A 14 -8.91 15.83 13.44
CA SER A 14 -8.32 14.58 12.95
C SER A 14 -7.89 13.67 14.09
N ASN A 15 -8.21 12.39 13.96
CA ASN A 15 -7.71 11.32 14.82
C ASN A 15 -6.38 10.71 14.33
N CYS A 16 -5.82 11.22 13.23
CA CYS A 16 -4.55 10.75 12.71
C CYS A 16 -3.39 11.15 13.65
N PRO A 17 -2.35 10.32 13.82
CA PRO A 17 -1.17 10.67 14.62
C PRO A 17 -0.50 11.99 14.22
N THR A 18 -0.61 12.38 12.96
CA THR A 18 -0.06 13.65 12.43
C THR A 18 -0.93 14.87 12.71
N SER A 19 -2.07 14.71 13.37
CA SER A 19 -2.99 15.82 13.68
C SER A 19 -2.30 16.98 14.43
N THR A 20 -1.39 16.65 15.36
CA THR A 20 -0.60 17.64 16.11
C THR A 20 0.31 18.50 15.24
N GLN A 21 0.62 18.02 14.02
CA GLN A 21 1.40 18.72 13.01
C GLN A 21 0.50 19.28 11.89
N GLY A 22 -0.78 19.47 12.15
CA GLY A 22 -1.75 19.96 11.17
C GLY A 22 -2.08 18.96 10.06
N GLY A 23 -1.81 17.67 10.29
CA GLY A 23 -2.04 16.61 9.31
C GLY A 23 -0.96 16.49 8.23
N ASP A 24 0.18 17.18 8.39
CA ASP A 24 1.27 17.12 7.42
C ASP A 24 1.93 15.73 7.40
N LEU A 25 1.98 15.12 6.21
CA LEU A 25 2.64 13.84 5.95
C LEU A 25 3.99 14.00 5.28
N GLY A 26 4.38 15.22 4.90
CA GLY A 26 5.55 15.45 4.07
C GLY A 26 5.42 14.80 2.68
N TRP A 27 6.55 14.48 2.08
CA TRP A 27 6.59 13.75 0.81
C TRP A 27 6.41 12.25 1.05
N ILE A 28 5.36 11.69 0.48
CA ILE A 28 5.06 10.26 0.56
C ILE A 28 5.05 9.62 -0.83
N GLY A 29 5.45 8.36 -0.90
CA GLY A 29 5.31 7.51 -2.07
C GLY A 29 4.14 6.53 -1.93
N PRO A 30 3.86 5.75 -2.98
CA PRO A 30 2.78 4.76 -2.95
C PRO A 30 2.98 3.66 -1.89
N ASP A 31 4.21 3.39 -1.49
CA ASP A 31 4.55 2.36 -0.49
C ASP A 31 4.52 2.90 0.96
N ASP A 32 4.42 4.22 1.12
CA ASP A 32 4.44 4.88 2.44
C ASP A 32 3.03 5.06 3.03
N CYS A 33 2.00 4.65 2.34
CA CYS A 33 0.61 4.83 2.77
C CYS A 33 -0.25 3.58 2.54
N ALA A 34 -1.46 3.59 3.10
CA ALA A 34 -2.40 2.50 2.90
C ALA A 34 -2.68 2.26 1.40
N PRO A 35 -2.80 1.00 0.94
CA PRO A 35 -3.02 0.69 -0.48
C PRO A 35 -4.24 1.39 -1.08
N GLU A 36 -5.29 1.59 -0.30
CA GLU A 36 -6.50 2.28 -0.74
C GLU A 36 -6.20 3.76 -1.04
N LEU A 37 -5.36 4.40 -0.22
CA LEU A 37 -4.89 5.76 -0.41
C LEU A 37 -3.93 5.86 -1.60
N ALA A 38 -3.00 4.90 -1.71
CA ALA A 38 -2.07 4.80 -2.81
C ALA A 38 -2.81 4.67 -4.16
N ASN A 39 -3.83 3.84 -4.23
CA ASN A 39 -4.64 3.67 -5.43
C ASN A 39 -5.34 4.96 -5.84
N GLU A 40 -5.90 5.71 -4.89
CA GLU A 40 -6.60 6.96 -5.18
C GLU A 40 -5.63 8.07 -5.62
N LEU A 41 -4.46 8.18 -4.99
CA LEU A 41 -3.54 9.30 -5.23
C LEU A 41 -2.52 9.04 -6.35
N PHE A 42 -2.09 7.78 -6.56
CA PHE A 42 -0.96 7.46 -7.45
C PHE A 42 -1.36 6.61 -8.66
N HIS A 43 -2.33 5.71 -8.54
CA HIS A 43 -2.61 4.69 -9.55
C HIS A 43 -3.83 4.97 -10.43
N GLN A 44 -4.63 5.98 -10.14
CA GLN A 44 -5.70 6.37 -11.04
C GLN A 44 -5.13 7.01 -12.30
N LYS A 45 -5.46 6.43 -13.47
CA LYS A 45 -5.01 6.92 -14.79
C LYS A 45 -5.49 8.35 -15.12
N ASP A 46 -6.56 8.76 -14.51
CA ASP A 46 -7.09 10.11 -14.59
C ASP A 46 -6.62 10.92 -13.39
N SER A 47 -5.35 11.34 -13.39
CA SER A 47 -4.89 12.39 -12.47
C SER A 47 -5.49 13.76 -12.82
N LYS A 48 -6.81 13.79 -13.10
CA LYS A 48 -7.62 15.02 -13.24
C LYS A 48 -7.64 15.83 -11.96
N TRP A 49 -7.30 15.20 -10.86
CA TRP A 49 -7.21 15.83 -9.56
C TRP A 49 -5.87 16.55 -9.48
N GLY A 50 -5.92 17.85 -9.66
CA GLY A 50 -4.77 18.72 -9.51
C GLY A 50 -4.25 18.77 -8.08
N MET A 51 -3.55 19.85 -7.77
CA MET A 51 -3.17 20.19 -6.41
C MET A 51 -4.36 20.76 -5.64
N GLY A 52 -4.33 20.71 -4.32
CA GLY A 52 -5.39 21.15 -3.44
C GLY A 52 -6.18 20.01 -2.81
N VAL A 53 -7.30 20.35 -2.21
CA VAL A 53 -8.16 19.40 -1.50
C VAL A 53 -8.75 18.39 -2.50
N HIS A 54 -8.48 17.12 -2.26
CA HIS A 54 -9.01 16.04 -3.07
C HIS A 54 -10.55 16.01 -2.99
N PRO A 55 -11.25 15.96 -4.13
CA PRO A 55 -12.71 16.17 -4.16
C PRO A 55 -13.51 15.00 -3.61
N ARG A 56 -12.86 13.88 -3.34
CA ARG A 56 -13.50 12.67 -2.79
C ARG A 56 -13.00 12.38 -1.39
N LEU A 57 -13.91 11.91 -0.56
CA LEU A 57 -13.56 11.28 0.71
C LEU A 57 -12.93 9.92 0.42
N VAL A 58 -11.71 9.70 0.89
CA VAL A 58 -11.00 8.44 0.68
C VAL A 58 -11.26 7.52 1.86
N HIS A 59 -11.81 6.35 1.58
CA HIS A 59 -12.05 5.31 2.58
C HIS A 59 -10.91 4.32 2.60
N THR A 60 -10.29 4.14 3.75
CA THR A 60 -9.26 3.13 4.01
C THR A 60 -9.67 2.22 5.17
N ARG A 61 -8.89 1.19 5.43
CA ARG A 61 -9.06 0.34 6.62
C ARG A 61 -8.97 1.09 7.96
N PHE A 62 -8.39 2.28 7.96
CA PHE A 62 -8.24 3.13 9.16
C PHE A 62 -9.36 4.14 9.33
N GLY A 63 -10.24 4.31 8.34
CA GLY A 63 -11.35 5.25 8.36
C GLY A 63 -11.43 6.13 7.11
N PHE A 64 -12.07 7.27 7.26
CA PHE A 64 -12.28 8.24 6.18
C PHE A 64 -11.22 9.34 6.24
N HIS A 65 -10.66 9.68 5.07
CA HIS A 65 -9.61 10.67 4.95
C HIS A 65 -10.02 11.80 4.01
N ILE A 66 -9.80 13.03 4.46
CA ILE A 66 -9.82 14.23 3.64
C ILE A 66 -8.36 14.58 3.36
N ILE A 67 -8.00 14.76 2.10
CA ILE A 67 -6.61 14.90 1.66
C ILE A 67 -6.43 16.23 0.95
N ASP A 68 -5.34 16.92 1.27
CA ASP A 68 -4.88 18.10 0.56
C ASP A 68 -3.53 17.81 -0.10
N VAL A 69 -3.50 17.85 -1.43
CA VAL A 69 -2.29 17.58 -2.22
C VAL A 69 -1.57 18.89 -2.49
N GLN A 70 -0.51 19.17 -1.76
CA GLN A 70 0.25 20.42 -1.89
C GLN A 70 1.28 20.38 -3.01
N GLY A 71 1.76 19.19 -3.38
CA GLY A 71 2.73 19.03 -4.46
C GLY A 71 2.76 17.63 -5.03
N ARG A 72 3.17 17.52 -6.27
CA ARG A 72 3.41 16.25 -6.96
C ARG A 72 4.80 16.25 -7.59
N ARG A 73 5.54 15.18 -7.37
CA ARG A 73 6.80 14.93 -8.07
C ARG A 73 6.66 13.68 -8.93
N LYS A 74 7.03 13.79 -10.18
CA LYS A 74 7.13 12.62 -11.05
C LYS A 74 8.35 11.81 -10.62
N GLY A 75 8.15 10.53 -10.30
CA GLY A 75 9.23 9.60 -10.00
C GLY A 75 10.17 9.48 -11.21
N LYS A 76 11.46 9.29 -10.95
CA LYS A 76 12.39 8.87 -11.99
C LYS A 76 12.22 7.37 -12.20
N GLN A 77 12.11 6.95 -13.43
CA GLN A 77 12.13 5.55 -13.81
C GLN A 77 13.59 5.18 -14.09
N PRO A 78 14.29 4.50 -13.18
CA PRO A 78 15.68 4.11 -13.43
C PRO A 78 15.74 3.10 -14.57
N PRO A 79 16.84 3.07 -15.34
CA PRO A 79 17.03 2.07 -16.38
C PRO A 79 17.08 0.66 -15.78
N TYR A 80 16.71 -0.34 -16.57
CA TYR A 80 16.64 -1.74 -16.12
C TYR A 80 17.95 -2.24 -15.51
N GLU A 81 19.08 -1.85 -16.07
CA GLU A 81 20.42 -2.25 -15.62
C GLU A 81 20.69 -1.86 -14.17
N GLU A 82 20.18 -0.71 -13.73
CA GLU A 82 20.35 -0.24 -12.34
C GLU A 82 19.47 -0.99 -11.34
N VAL A 83 18.33 -1.52 -11.78
CA VAL A 83 17.36 -2.18 -10.90
C VAL A 83 17.33 -3.69 -11.04
N ARG A 84 18.01 -4.27 -12.03
CA ARG A 84 17.99 -5.69 -12.38
C ARG A 84 18.22 -6.60 -11.19
N ASP A 85 19.27 -6.33 -10.42
CA ASP A 85 19.66 -7.21 -9.31
C ASP A 85 18.66 -7.10 -8.16
N ARG A 86 18.11 -5.92 -7.91
CA ARG A 86 17.04 -5.70 -6.92
C ARG A 86 15.75 -6.41 -7.33
N VAL A 87 15.36 -6.29 -8.60
CA VAL A 87 14.17 -6.98 -9.14
C VAL A 87 14.36 -8.50 -9.08
N ALA A 88 15.54 -9.01 -9.42
CA ALA A 88 15.84 -10.42 -9.34
C ALA A 88 15.77 -10.95 -7.89
N ALA A 89 16.32 -10.22 -6.94
CA ALA A 89 16.24 -10.56 -5.52
C ALA A 89 14.79 -10.58 -5.00
N GLU A 90 14.00 -9.58 -5.36
CA GLU A 90 12.58 -9.49 -5.00
C GLU A 90 11.77 -10.67 -5.58
N LEU A 91 11.94 -10.96 -6.86
CA LEU A 91 11.29 -12.09 -7.52
C LEU A 91 11.70 -13.44 -6.90
N ALA A 92 12.97 -13.61 -6.55
CA ALA A 92 13.46 -14.81 -5.87
C ALA A 92 12.84 -14.98 -4.50
N MET A 93 12.70 -13.90 -3.73
CA MET A 93 12.06 -13.91 -2.41
C MET A 93 10.57 -14.28 -2.52
N HIS A 94 9.85 -13.69 -3.46
CA HIS A 94 8.44 -14.02 -3.72
C HIS A 94 8.27 -15.48 -4.19
N SER A 95 9.18 -15.96 -5.04
CA SER A 95 9.16 -17.36 -5.50
C SER A 95 9.38 -18.34 -4.36
N ARG A 96 10.36 -18.07 -3.49
CA ARG A 96 10.62 -18.88 -2.27
C ARG A 96 9.43 -18.89 -1.33
N ALA A 97 8.81 -17.75 -1.07
CA ALA A 97 7.65 -17.65 -0.20
C ALA A 97 6.47 -18.48 -0.73
N ARG A 98 6.20 -18.40 -2.04
CA ARG A 98 5.16 -19.21 -2.69
C ARG A 98 5.48 -20.71 -2.66
N ALA A 99 6.72 -21.10 -2.94
CA ALA A 99 7.14 -22.49 -2.89
C ALA A 99 7.02 -23.08 -1.46
N LEU A 100 7.42 -22.32 -0.44
CA LEU A 100 7.28 -22.71 0.95
C LEU A 100 5.80 -22.88 1.33
N HIS A 101 4.97 -21.92 0.97
CA HIS A 101 3.53 -21.99 1.22
C HIS A 101 2.89 -23.21 0.54
N GLN A 102 3.25 -23.49 -0.71
CA GLN A 102 2.77 -24.67 -1.43
C GLN A 102 3.26 -25.97 -0.79
N TYR A 103 4.51 -26.01 -0.34
CA TYR A 103 5.07 -27.17 0.34
C TYR A 103 4.33 -27.46 1.65
N MET A 104 4.03 -26.43 2.44
CA MET A 104 3.26 -26.58 3.68
C MET A 104 1.83 -27.08 3.41
N ARG A 105 1.20 -26.60 2.33
CA ARG A 105 -0.13 -27.08 1.91
C ARG A 105 -0.10 -28.55 1.47
N LEU A 106 0.97 -28.96 0.79
CA LEU A 106 1.17 -30.35 0.39
C LEU A 106 1.34 -31.27 1.63
N LEU A 107 2.17 -30.83 2.59
CA LEU A 107 2.34 -31.55 3.85
C LEU A 107 1.03 -31.65 4.64
N ALA A 108 0.25 -30.57 4.71
CA ALA A 108 -1.06 -30.57 5.36
C ALA A 108 -2.03 -31.55 4.71
N GLY A 109 -1.99 -31.72 3.37
CA GLY A 109 -2.80 -32.71 2.64
C GLY A 109 -2.40 -34.17 2.88
N GLN A 110 -1.14 -34.41 3.30
CA GLN A 110 -0.61 -35.74 3.59
C GLN A 110 -0.65 -36.12 5.08
N ALA A 111 -0.83 -35.13 5.96
CA ALA A 111 -0.83 -35.31 7.40
C ALA A 111 -2.25 -35.51 7.95
N LEU A 112 -2.35 -36.21 9.08
CA LEU A 112 -3.56 -36.19 9.90
C LEU A 112 -3.53 -34.91 10.74
N VAL A 113 -4.45 -34.00 10.44
CA VAL A 113 -4.58 -32.70 11.13
C VAL A 113 -5.85 -32.72 11.95
N GLU A 114 -5.76 -32.49 13.25
CA GLU A 114 -6.88 -32.45 14.17
C GLU A 114 -7.02 -31.06 14.81
N GLY A 115 -8.27 -30.62 14.98
CA GLY A 115 -8.62 -29.40 15.73
C GLY A 115 -8.57 -28.10 14.92
N ILE A 116 -7.99 -28.10 13.72
CA ILE A 116 -7.98 -26.94 12.80
C ILE A 116 -8.14 -27.40 11.36
N GLU A 117 -8.75 -26.56 10.53
CA GLU A 117 -8.75 -26.75 9.08
C GLU A 117 -7.57 -26.01 8.47
N LEU A 118 -6.69 -26.74 7.76
CA LEU A 118 -5.58 -26.17 7.01
C LEU A 118 -5.86 -26.29 5.51
N PRO A 119 -5.56 -25.25 4.72
CA PRO A 119 -5.61 -25.35 3.27
C PRO A 119 -4.63 -26.45 2.80
N SER A 120 -5.14 -27.44 2.10
CA SER A 120 -4.35 -28.55 1.57
C SER A 120 -4.15 -28.42 0.06
N ALA A 121 -3.12 -29.08 -0.46
CA ALA A 121 -2.87 -29.23 -1.87
C ALA A 121 -2.46 -30.69 -2.18
N ASP A 122 -2.82 -31.15 -3.35
CA ASP A 122 -2.51 -32.48 -3.86
C ASP A 122 -1.40 -32.50 -4.93
N SER A 123 -0.93 -31.32 -5.31
CA SER A 123 0.09 -31.12 -6.34
C SER A 123 1.22 -30.21 -5.86
N PRO A 124 2.49 -30.55 -6.18
CA PRO A 124 3.64 -29.70 -5.88
C PRO A 124 3.74 -28.46 -6.79
N LEU A 125 2.88 -28.32 -7.79
CA LEU A 125 2.90 -27.16 -8.67
C LEU A 125 2.45 -25.91 -7.92
N VAL A 126 3.30 -24.90 -7.96
CA VAL A 126 3.01 -23.59 -7.38
C VAL A 126 2.03 -22.84 -8.28
N GLN A 127 0.88 -22.49 -7.75
CA GLN A 127 -0.16 -21.72 -8.43
C GLN A 127 -0.12 -20.27 -8.00
#